data_8e73c436abc4b6ea01490eebdee949e5
#
_entry.id   8e73c436abc4b6ea01490eebdee949e5
#
_cell.length_a   1.000
_cell.length_b   1.000
_cell.length_c   1.000
_cell.angle_alpha   90.00
_cell.angle_beta   90.00
_cell.angle_gamma   90.00
#
_symmetry.space_group_name_H-M   'P 1'
#
loop_
_entity.id
_entity.type
_entity.pdbx_description
1 polymer ?
#
loop_
_entity_poly.entity_id
_entity_poly.type
_entity_poly.pdbx_seq_one_letter_code
_entity_poly.pdbx_strand_id
1 'polypeptide(L)'
;SFLQYQLVGVGEEMLFRGVIQRSLFNLYSKGFSKGISRWSSILTASAIFGAAHTGQGFTATPAAAFLMGVYFGWLYHPADGDFNLVEPIAVHSWWDTILVHRMLSESQFTERSEGETAKNASLTSGSRFYPLFGFRSRF
;
A
#
# COMPACT_ATOMS: atom_id res chain seq x y z
N SER A 1 -12.57 -1.81 6.80
CA SER A 1 -13.31 -2.87 6.09
C SER A 1 -12.94 -2.87 4.60
N PHE A 2 -13.16 -3.99 3.92
CA PHE A 2 -12.93 -4.13 2.46
C PHE A 2 -13.50 -2.97 1.65
N LEU A 3 -14.74 -2.57 1.93
CA LEU A 3 -15.41 -1.46 1.26
C LEU A 3 -14.69 -0.11 1.43
N GLN A 4 -14.03 0.13 2.55
CA GLN A 4 -13.30 1.39 2.75
C GLN A 4 -12.11 1.50 1.79
N TYR A 5 -11.35 0.43 1.60
CA TYR A 5 -10.21 0.42 0.69
C TYR A 5 -10.65 0.58 -0.77
N GLN A 6 -11.77 -0.05 -1.15
CA GLN A 6 -12.35 0.14 -2.48
C GLN A 6 -12.78 1.61 -2.70
N LEU A 7 -13.40 2.25 -1.72
CA LEU A 7 -13.80 3.64 -1.80
C LEU A 7 -12.61 4.61 -1.83
N VAL A 8 -11.53 4.29 -1.13
CA VAL A 8 -10.27 5.08 -1.18
C VAL A 8 -9.68 5.02 -2.59
N GLY A 9 -9.49 3.83 -3.15
CA GLY A 9 -8.96 3.67 -4.51
C GLY A 9 -9.82 4.39 -5.57
N VAL A 10 -11.16 4.30 -5.46
CA VAL A 10 -12.07 5.05 -6.34
C VAL A 10 -11.87 6.56 -6.18
N GLY A 11 -11.84 7.06 -4.94
CA GLY A 11 -11.68 8.49 -4.66
C GLY A 11 -10.34 9.03 -5.15
N GLU A 12 -9.27 8.29 -4.94
CA GLU A 12 -7.93 8.65 -5.40
C GLU A 12 -7.85 8.70 -6.92
N GLU A 13 -8.36 7.70 -7.63
CA GLU A 13 -8.34 7.70 -9.09
C GLU A 13 -9.24 8.82 -9.67
N MET A 14 -10.39 9.08 -9.09
CA MET A 14 -11.21 10.22 -9.51
C MET A 14 -10.47 11.54 -9.35
N LEU A 15 -9.76 11.74 -8.24
CA LEU A 15 -9.01 12.97 -7.99
C LEU A 15 -7.76 13.06 -8.89
N PHE A 16 -6.90 12.05 -8.85
CA PHE A 16 -5.60 12.12 -9.51
C PHE A 16 -5.70 11.96 -11.04
N ARG A 17 -6.60 11.11 -11.53
CA ARG A 17 -6.78 10.87 -12.97
C ARG A 17 -7.89 11.75 -13.54
N GLY A 18 -9.07 11.70 -12.92
CA GLY A 18 -10.22 12.44 -13.41
C GLY A 18 -10.08 13.95 -13.34
N VAL A 19 -9.45 14.49 -12.30
CA VAL A 19 -9.30 15.94 -12.11
C VAL A 19 -7.88 16.40 -12.44
N ILE A 20 -6.87 15.94 -11.69
CA ILE A 20 -5.51 16.49 -11.79
C ILE A 20 -4.88 16.17 -13.16
N GLN A 21 -4.75 14.91 -13.52
CA GLN A 21 -4.12 14.52 -14.78
C GLN A 21 -4.87 15.09 -15.99
N ARG A 22 -6.21 15.06 -15.96
CA ARG A 22 -7.04 15.61 -17.02
C ARG A 22 -6.83 17.12 -17.19
N SER A 23 -6.79 17.88 -16.09
CA SER A 23 -6.55 19.32 -16.12
C SER A 23 -5.15 19.66 -16.62
N LEU A 24 -4.14 18.91 -16.19
CA LEU A 24 -2.76 19.06 -16.68
C LEU A 24 -2.65 18.75 -18.18
N PHE A 25 -3.30 17.69 -18.65
CA PHE A 25 -3.33 17.38 -20.07
C PHE A 25 -3.94 18.53 -20.89
N ASN A 26 -5.08 19.07 -20.46
CA ASN A 26 -5.73 20.19 -21.12
C ASN A 26 -4.84 21.45 -21.10
N LEU A 27 -4.12 21.68 -20.01
CA LEU A 27 -3.20 22.80 -19.88
C LEU A 27 -2.02 22.65 -20.84
N TYR A 28 -1.35 21.51 -20.83
CA TYR A 28 -0.17 21.26 -21.66
C TYR A 28 -0.52 21.20 -23.14
N SER A 29 -1.70 20.74 -23.52
CA SER A 29 -2.17 20.68 -24.90
C SER A 29 -2.33 22.05 -25.56
N LYS A 30 -2.30 23.13 -24.80
CA LYS A 30 -2.31 24.50 -25.34
C LYS A 30 -0.98 24.91 -25.95
N GLY A 31 0.12 24.28 -25.54
CA GLY A 31 1.46 24.67 -25.99
C GLY A 31 2.32 23.52 -26.55
N PHE A 32 1.90 22.28 -26.34
CA PHE A 32 2.69 21.10 -26.73
C PHE A 32 1.88 20.15 -27.60
N SER A 33 2.60 19.27 -28.32
CA SER A 33 1.97 18.20 -29.06
C SER A 33 1.20 17.24 -28.14
N LYS A 34 0.21 16.52 -28.70
CA LYS A 34 -0.64 15.57 -27.94
C LYS A 34 0.18 14.53 -27.17
N GLY A 35 1.25 13.99 -27.77
CA GLY A 35 2.11 13.01 -27.12
C GLY A 35 2.90 13.59 -25.93
N ILE A 36 3.46 14.80 -26.09
CA ILE A 36 4.17 15.47 -25.01
C ILE A 36 3.20 15.83 -23.88
N SER A 37 2.05 16.37 -24.20
CA SER A 37 1.02 16.76 -23.21
C SER A 37 0.54 15.55 -22.41
N ARG A 38 0.36 14.41 -23.10
CA ARG A 38 -0.03 13.14 -22.47
C ARG A 38 1.02 12.68 -21.46
N TRP A 39 2.27 12.54 -21.86
CA TRP A 39 3.32 12.04 -20.96
C TRP A 39 3.62 13.03 -19.83
N SER A 40 3.65 14.33 -20.13
CA SER A 40 3.86 15.36 -19.10
C SER A 40 2.75 15.35 -18.05
N SER A 41 1.49 15.18 -18.46
CA SER A 41 0.38 15.12 -17.51
C SER A 41 0.43 13.85 -16.66
N ILE A 42 0.77 12.70 -17.25
CA ILE A 42 0.95 11.43 -16.53
C ILE A 42 2.06 11.58 -15.47
N LEU A 43 3.24 12.05 -15.87
CA LEU A 43 4.39 12.16 -14.98
C LEU A 43 4.15 13.17 -13.85
N THR A 44 3.57 14.34 -14.17
CA THR A 44 3.29 15.37 -13.16
C THR A 44 2.23 14.91 -12.17
N ALA A 45 1.13 14.33 -12.63
CA ALA A 45 0.10 13.77 -11.74
C ALA A 45 0.64 12.63 -10.88
N SER A 46 1.52 11.80 -11.43
CA SER A 46 2.16 10.71 -10.69
C SER A 46 3.16 11.20 -9.65
N ALA A 47 3.88 12.28 -9.92
CA ALA A 47 4.75 12.92 -8.93
C ALA A 47 3.95 13.49 -7.75
N ILE A 48 2.81 14.12 -8.02
CA ILE A 48 1.89 14.60 -6.97
C ILE A 48 1.33 13.40 -6.18
N PHE A 49 0.94 12.33 -6.85
CA PHE A 49 0.46 11.10 -6.21
C PHE A 49 1.52 10.49 -5.30
N GLY A 50 2.75 10.35 -5.78
CA GLY A 50 3.87 9.86 -4.98
C GLY A 50 4.17 10.74 -3.76
N ALA A 51 4.14 12.07 -3.93
CA ALA A 51 4.34 13.01 -2.84
C ALA A 51 3.21 12.96 -1.79
N ALA A 52 1.97 12.71 -2.19
CA ALA A 52 0.84 12.55 -1.29
C ALA A 52 0.94 11.29 -0.41
N HIS A 53 1.75 10.30 -0.82
CA HIS A 53 1.98 9.06 -0.09
C HIS A 53 3.21 9.10 0.84
N THR A 54 3.84 10.26 1.02
CA THR A 54 4.90 10.43 2.01
C THR A 54 4.36 10.34 3.43
N GLY A 55 4.95 9.47 4.25
CA GLY A 55 4.58 9.34 5.68
C GLY A 55 3.43 8.38 5.98
N GLN A 56 2.81 7.79 5.01
CA GLN A 56 1.91 6.66 5.22
C GLN A 56 2.77 5.41 5.42
N GLY A 57 2.87 4.92 6.65
CA GLY A 57 3.75 3.85 7.14
C GLY A 57 3.66 2.49 6.44
N PHE A 58 3.16 2.48 5.24
CA PHE A 58 3.08 1.33 4.36
C PHE A 58 4.18 1.40 3.33
N THR A 59 4.74 0.35 3.05
CA THR A 59 5.56 -0.19 1.97
C THR A 59 5.56 0.58 0.62
N ALA A 60 4.65 1.50 0.38
CA ALA A 60 4.74 2.46 -0.70
C ALA A 60 5.73 3.56 -0.33
N THR A 61 7.01 3.31 -0.60
CA THR A 61 7.93 4.43 -0.72
C THR A 61 7.33 5.42 -1.73
N PRO A 62 7.55 6.75 -1.60
CA PRO A 62 7.10 7.72 -2.59
C PRO A 62 7.46 7.34 -4.02
N ALA A 63 8.59 6.67 -4.21
CA ALA A 63 9.02 6.13 -5.51
C ALA A 63 8.10 5.02 -6.02
N ALA A 64 7.69 4.08 -5.17
CA ALA A 64 6.76 3.02 -5.57
C ALA A 64 5.38 3.59 -5.91
N ALA A 65 4.87 4.53 -5.09
CA ALA A 65 3.63 5.24 -5.37
C ALA A 65 3.70 6.04 -6.68
N PHE A 66 4.83 6.70 -6.96
CA PHE A 66 5.06 7.37 -8.24
C PHE A 66 4.96 6.41 -9.42
N LEU A 67 5.63 5.24 -9.36
CA LEU A 67 5.61 4.25 -10.44
C LEU A 67 4.21 3.67 -10.64
N MET A 68 3.49 3.37 -9.57
CA MET A 68 2.08 2.97 -9.65
C MET A 68 1.23 4.09 -10.25
N GLY A 69 1.51 5.32 -9.86
CA GLY A 69 0.89 6.50 -10.43
C GLY A 69 1.08 6.61 -11.94
N VAL A 70 2.27 6.36 -12.45
CA VAL A 70 2.56 6.33 -13.90
C VAL A 70 1.76 5.23 -14.58
N TYR A 71 1.71 4.04 -14.01
CA TYR A 71 0.95 2.92 -14.56
C TYR A 71 -0.56 3.22 -14.62
N PHE A 72 -1.16 3.71 -13.55
CA PHE A 72 -2.57 4.11 -13.54
C PHE A 72 -2.86 5.27 -14.49
N GLY A 73 -1.94 6.24 -14.58
CA GLY A 73 -2.06 7.36 -15.51
C GLY A 73 -2.00 6.91 -16.98
N TRP A 74 -1.22 5.88 -17.27
CA TRP A 74 -1.17 5.25 -18.59
C TRP A 74 -2.46 4.48 -18.91
N LEU A 75 -3.00 3.73 -17.96
CA LEU A 75 -4.31 3.06 -18.11
C LEU A 75 -5.45 4.07 -18.33
N TYR A 76 -5.41 5.20 -17.60
CA TYR A 76 -6.40 6.25 -17.74
C TYR A 76 -6.38 6.91 -19.12
N HIS A 77 -5.21 7.09 -19.71
CA HIS A 77 -5.03 7.77 -20.99
C HIS A 77 -4.04 6.99 -21.89
N PRO A 78 -4.47 5.87 -22.47
CA PRO A 78 -3.66 5.10 -23.41
C PRO A 78 -3.33 5.90 -24.68
N ALA A 79 -2.30 5.47 -25.42
CA ALA A 79 -1.77 6.23 -26.56
C ALA A 79 -2.82 6.49 -27.66
N ASP A 80 -3.64 5.49 -27.92
CA ASP A 80 -4.61 5.47 -29.02
C ASP A 80 -6.06 5.48 -28.54
N GLY A 81 -6.29 5.77 -27.24
CA GLY A 81 -7.60 5.69 -26.64
C GLY A 81 -8.08 7.00 -26.04
N ASP A 82 -9.37 7.00 -25.75
CA ASP A 82 -10.01 8.03 -24.96
C ASP A 82 -9.70 7.86 -23.45
N PHE A 83 -9.99 8.87 -22.66
CA PHE A 83 -9.85 8.80 -21.21
C PHE A 83 -10.78 7.74 -20.63
N ASN A 84 -10.21 6.79 -19.89
CA ASN A 84 -10.93 5.69 -19.27
C ASN A 84 -10.59 5.61 -17.77
N LEU A 85 -11.57 5.92 -16.93
CA LEU A 85 -11.38 5.90 -15.47
C LEU A 85 -11.67 4.51 -14.86
N VAL A 86 -12.35 3.64 -15.58
CA VAL A 86 -12.79 2.33 -15.07
C VAL A 86 -11.60 1.39 -14.84
N GLU A 87 -10.68 1.33 -15.78
CA GLU A 87 -9.51 0.44 -15.69
C GLU A 87 -8.58 0.80 -14.51
N PRO A 88 -8.11 2.06 -14.35
CA PRO A 88 -7.27 2.38 -13.21
C PRO A 88 -7.99 2.21 -11.88
N ILE A 89 -9.29 2.54 -11.77
CA ILE A 89 -10.08 2.27 -10.56
C ILE A 89 -10.10 0.77 -10.26
N ALA A 90 -10.41 -0.07 -11.23
CA ALA A 90 -10.49 -1.51 -11.03
C ALA A 90 -9.15 -2.10 -10.57
N VAL A 91 -8.05 -1.73 -11.23
CA VAL A 91 -6.71 -2.23 -10.89
C VAL A 91 -6.25 -1.72 -9.54
N HIS A 92 -6.45 -0.43 -9.24
CA HIS A 92 -6.08 0.17 -7.95
C HIS A 92 -6.85 -0.49 -6.79
N SER A 93 -8.15 -0.61 -6.92
CA SER A 93 -8.99 -1.25 -5.91
C SER A 93 -8.60 -2.70 -5.65
N TRP A 94 -8.25 -3.46 -6.69
CA TRP A 94 -7.72 -4.82 -6.53
C TRP A 94 -6.36 -4.83 -5.84
N TRP A 95 -5.48 -3.91 -6.21
CA TRP A 95 -4.16 -3.79 -5.61
C TRP A 95 -4.25 -3.52 -4.11
N ASP A 96 -5.06 -2.56 -3.69
CA ASP A 96 -5.29 -2.25 -2.28
C ASP A 96 -5.85 -3.44 -1.52
N THR A 97 -6.77 -4.18 -2.14
CA THR A 97 -7.34 -5.40 -1.57
C THR A 97 -6.26 -6.45 -1.30
N ILE A 98 -5.37 -6.68 -2.26
CA ILE A 98 -4.29 -7.67 -2.15
C ILE A 98 -3.29 -7.23 -1.07
N LEU A 99 -2.90 -5.97 -1.05
CA LEU A 99 -1.98 -5.43 -0.05
C LEU A 99 -2.54 -5.57 1.36
N VAL A 100 -3.77 -5.15 1.58
CA VAL A 100 -4.44 -5.25 2.88
C VAL A 100 -4.58 -6.69 3.32
N HIS A 101 -4.94 -7.59 2.41
CA HIS A 101 -5.03 -9.02 2.73
C HIS A 101 -3.68 -9.59 3.16
N ARG A 102 -2.60 -9.26 2.47
CA ARG A 102 -1.24 -9.69 2.83
C ARG A 102 -0.84 -9.18 4.21
N MET A 103 -1.10 -7.92 4.50
CA MET A 103 -0.76 -7.34 5.79
C MET A 103 -1.52 -7.95 6.96
N LEU A 104 -2.83 -8.17 6.79
CA LEU A 104 -3.62 -8.84 7.81
C LEU A 104 -3.11 -10.27 8.05
N SER A 105 -2.68 -10.95 6.99
CA SER A 105 -2.10 -12.29 7.11
C SER A 105 -0.75 -12.25 7.84
N GLU A 106 0.10 -11.28 7.54
CA GLU A 106 1.41 -11.13 8.19
C GLU A 106 1.27 -10.73 9.67
N SER A 107 0.35 -9.83 10.00
CA SER A 107 0.10 -9.43 11.39
C SER A 107 -0.42 -10.60 12.23
N GLN A 108 -1.36 -11.38 11.71
CA GLN A 108 -1.87 -12.58 12.39
C GLN A 108 -0.79 -13.65 12.58
N PHE A 109 0.11 -13.81 11.61
CA PHE A 109 1.22 -14.74 11.75
C PHE A 109 2.21 -14.29 12.82
N THR A 110 2.51 -13.00 12.90
CA THR A 110 3.40 -12.43 13.93
C THR A 110 2.81 -12.58 15.32
N GLU A 111 1.55 -12.20 15.51
CA GLU A 111 0.85 -12.36 16.80
C GLU A 111 0.79 -13.81 17.27
N ARG A 112 0.56 -14.74 16.33
CA ARG A 112 0.55 -16.17 16.64
C ARG A 112 1.93 -16.68 17.05
N SER A 113 2.97 -16.27 16.35
CA SER A 113 4.37 -16.63 16.66
C SER A 113 4.81 -16.08 18.01
N GLU A 114 4.48 -14.85 18.34
CA GLU A 114 4.75 -14.24 19.63
C GLU A 114 3.98 -14.94 20.77
N GLY A 115 2.71 -15.25 20.53
CA GLY A 115 1.88 -15.99 21.48
C GLY A 115 2.40 -17.40 21.76
N GLU A 116 2.85 -18.13 20.75
CA GLU A 116 3.48 -19.46 20.92
C GLU A 116 4.81 -19.37 21.64
N THR A 117 5.63 -18.37 21.34
CA THR A 117 6.92 -18.12 22.01
C THR A 117 6.70 -17.79 23.49
N ALA A 118 5.75 -16.91 23.80
CA ALA A 118 5.41 -16.57 25.18
C ALA A 118 4.87 -17.78 25.97
N LYS A 119 4.02 -18.61 25.34
CA LYS A 119 3.51 -19.83 25.93
C LYS A 119 4.61 -20.85 26.21
N ASN A 120 5.54 -21.05 25.28
CA ASN A 120 6.66 -21.94 25.46
C ASN A 120 7.61 -21.43 26.56
N ALA A 121 7.88 -20.12 26.62
CA ALA A 121 8.67 -19.50 27.67
C ALA A 121 8.02 -19.70 29.07
N SER A 122 6.68 -19.58 29.16
CA SER A 122 5.96 -19.82 30.42
C SER A 122 6.01 -21.29 30.86
N LEU A 123 5.94 -22.23 29.92
CA LEU A 123 6.05 -23.66 30.18
C LEU A 123 7.46 -24.04 30.66
N THR A 124 8.50 -23.46 30.04
CA THR A 124 9.88 -23.69 30.46
C THR A 124 10.22 -23.01 31.78
N SER A 125 9.63 -21.86 32.07
CA SER A 125 9.78 -21.17 33.37
C SER A 125 9.04 -21.90 34.51
N GLY A 126 7.94 -22.59 34.22
CA GLY A 126 7.18 -23.39 35.18
C GLY A 126 7.89 -24.67 35.62
N SER A 127 8.83 -25.18 34.84
CA SER A 127 9.64 -26.34 35.17
C SER A 127 10.96 -26.00 35.89
N ARG A 128 10.90 -25.07 36.87
CA ARG A 128 12.01 -25.02 37.84
C ARG A 128 11.90 -26.29 38.69
N PHE A 129 12.70 -27.27 38.33
CA PHE A 129 12.99 -28.41 39.14
C PHE A 129 13.61 -27.90 40.44
N TYR A 130 12.82 -27.83 41.50
CA TYR A 130 13.38 -27.72 42.85
C TYR A 130 13.94 -29.11 43.18
N PRO A 131 15.27 -29.25 43.36
CA PRO A 131 15.80 -30.54 43.83
C PRO A 131 15.26 -30.78 45.23
N LEU A 132 14.51 -31.88 45.39
CA LEU A 132 13.80 -32.29 46.60
C LEU A 132 14.73 -32.82 47.69
N PHE A 133 16.03 -32.53 47.63
CA PHE A 133 17.04 -32.92 48.60
C PHE A 133 17.83 -31.72 49.10
N GLY A 134 17.21 -30.96 50.00
CA GLY A 134 17.92 -30.08 50.89
C GLY A 134 18.46 -30.91 52.10
N PHE A 135 19.67 -31.44 51.98
CA PHE A 135 20.39 -31.95 53.14
C PHE A 135 20.78 -30.73 54.00
N ARG A 136 20.08 -30.57 55.08
CA ARG A 136 20.40 -29.58 56.11
C ARG A 136 21.28 -30.27 57.14
N SER A 137 22.60 -30.24 56.94
CA SER A 137 23.57 -30.54 58.01
C SER A 137 23.63 -29.41 58.98
N ARG A 138 23.18 -29.63 60.20
CA ARG A 138 23.51 -28.78 61.38
C ARG A 138 24.82 -29.30 61.94
N PHE A 139 25.79 -28.51 61.98
CA PHE A 139 26.79 -28.43 63.03
C PHE A 139 27.09 -26.98 63.30
#